data_a9f9a3254146511c6f659b0135837f95
#
_entry.id   a9f9a3254146511c6f659b0135837f95
#
_cell.length_a   1.000
_cell.length_b   1.000
_cell.length_c   1.000
_cell.angle_alpha   90.00
_cell.angle_beta   90.00
_cell.angle_gamma   90.00
#
_symmetry.space_group_name_H-M   'P 1'
#
loop_
_entity.id
_entity.type
_entity.pdbx_description
1 polymer ?
#
loop_
_entity_poly.entity_id
_entity_poly.type
_entity_poly.pdbx_seq_one_letter_code
_entity_poly.pdbx_strand_id
1 'polypeptide(L)'
;MMWEMLKGRQMDGAKFRRQFSIGPYILDFYCPEYQICVELDGDSHYSADGYEHDQKRNTYLYEEHGITTLRYENKDVFKFPEAICKQICELIKAKREECK
;
A
#
# COMPACT_ATOMS: atom_id res chain seq x y z
N MET A 1 6.82 -2.07 12.12
CA MET A 1 6.75 -3.46 11.65
C MET A 1 6.57 -3.57 10.15
N MET A 2 5.54 -2.97 9.58
CA MET A 2 5.39 -2.99 8.12
C MET A 2 6.60 -2.38 7.41
N TRP A 3 7.12 -1.27 7.90
CA TRP A 3 8.28 -0.64 7.30
C TRP A 3 9.51 -1.56 7.28
N GLU A 4 9.67 -2.37 8.29
CA GLU A 4 10.80 -3.30 8.34
C GLU A 4 10.73 -4.35 7.24
N MET A 5 9.53 -4.71 6.80
CA MET A 5 9.34 -5.62 5.68
C MET A 5 9.57 -4.93 4.33
N LEU A 6 9.29 -3.63 4.24
CA LEU A 6 9.31 -2.89 2.99
C LEU A 6 10.64 -2.19 2.69
N LYS A 7 11.37 -1.80 3.74
CA LYS A 7 12.61 -1.04 3.56
C LYS A 7 13.71 -1.86 2.90
N GLY A 8 14.70 -1.16 2.35
CA GLY A 8 15.89 -1.81 1.83
C GLY A 8 15.69 -2.71 0.62
N ARG A 9 14.62 -2.47 -0.15
CA ARG A 9 14.30 -3.23 -1.35
C ARG A 9 14.05 -4.72 -1.09
N GLN A 10 13.55 -5.04 0.11
CA GLN A 10 13.28 -6.43 0.49
C GLN A 10 12.09 -7.05 -0.26
N MET A 11 11.18 -6.22 -0.78
CA MET A 11 10.02 -6.67 -1.54
C MET A 11 10.37 -6.80 -3.02
N ASP A 12 11.04 -7.90 -3.36
CA ASP A 12 11.38 -8.24 -4.74
C ASP A 12 12.11 -7.11 -5.47
N GLY A 13 12.97 -6.39 -4.74
CA GLY A 13 13.76 -5.29 -5.27
C GLY A 13 13.04 -3.96 -5.34
N ALA A 14 11.77 -3.89 -4.97
CA ALA A 14 11.01 -2.65 -5.03
C ALA A 14 11.38 -1.72 -3.88
N LYS A 15 11.52 -0.44 -4.18
CA LYS A 15 11.85 0.56 -3.19
C LYS A 15 10.58 1.26 -2.69
N PHE A 16 10.30 1.14 -1.40
CA PHE A 16 9.17 1.81 -0.76
C PHE A 16 9.64 3.03 0.01
N ARG A 17 8.80 4.06 0.02
CA ARG A 17 9.02 5.29 0.79
C ARG A 17 7.91 5.44 1.81
N ARG A 18 8.26 5.97 2.98
CA ARG A 18 7.28 6.23 4.03
C ARG A 18 6.72 7.64 3.91
N GLN A 19 5.44 7.78 4.27
CA GLN A 19 4.78 9.08 4.39
C GLN A 19 4.98 9.96 3.15
N PHE A 20 4.60 9.40 2.03
CA PHE A 20 4.75 10.05 0.73
C PHE A 20 3.48 10.84 0.41
N SER A 21 3.64 12.13 0.09
CA SER A 21 2.50 13.00 -0.22
C SER A 21 2.14 12.94 -1.70
N ILE A 22 0.88 12.72 -1.98
CA ILE A 22 0.33 12.78 -3.34
C ILE A 22 -0.95 13.59 -3.30
N GLY A 23 -0.95 14.77 -3.94
CA GLY A 23 -2.08 15.68 -3.89
C GLY A 23 -2.40 16.04 -2.46
N PRO A 24 -3.68 15.95 -2.04
CA PRO A 24 -4.07 16.28 -0.67
C PRO A 24 -3.86 15.13 0.31
N TYR A 25 -3.29 14.00 -0.12
CA TYR A 25 -3.18 12.80 0.69
C TYR A 25 -1.75 12.47 1.05
N ILE A 26 -1.57 11.86 2.22
CA ILE A 26 -0.28 11.31 2.65
C ILE A 26 -0.42 9.80 2.70
N LEU A 27 0.44 9.11 1.95
CA LEU A 27 0.43 7.64 1.90
C LEU A 27 1.39 7.08 2.94
N ASP A 28 0.98 6.02 3.63
CA ASP A 28 1.84 5.42 4.65
C ASP A 28 3.12 4.84 4.04
N PHE A 29 2.97 4.05 2.99
CA PHE A 29 4.09 3.47 2.26
C PHE A 29 3.78 3.51 0.77
N TYR A 30 4.73 3.96 -0.04
CA TYR A 30 4.50 4.11 -1.47
C TYR A 30 5.72 3.65 -2.27
N CYS A 31 5.46 2.88 -3.32
CA CYS A 31 6.49 2.49 -4.28
C CYS A 31 6.24 3.20 -5.60
N PRO A 32 7.01 4.26 -5.91
CA PRO A 32 6.80 5.01 -7.15
C PRO A 32 7.03 4.17 -8.41
N GLU A 33 7.97 3.25 -8.35
CA GLU A 33 8.36 2.45 -9.50
C GLU A 33 7.21 1.61 -10.04
N TYR A 34 6.40 1.04 -9.15
CA TYR A 34 5.29 0.17 -9.54
C TYR A 34 3.93 0.76 -9.21
N GLN A 35 3.90 1.98 -8.68
CA GLN A 35 2.66 2.68 -8.32
C GLN A 35 1.80 1.85 -7.36
N ILE A 36 2.42 1.38 -6.30
CA ILE A 36 1.77 0.58 -5.25
C ILE A 36 1.81 1.34 -3.94
N CYS A 37 0.65 1.51 -3.33
CA CYS A 37 0.51 2.11 -2.00
C CYS A 37 0.10 1.03 -1.01
N VAL A 38 0.78 0.97 0.14
CA VAL A 38 0.41 0.08 1.23
C VAL A 38 0.00 0.93 2.41
N GLU A 39 -1.19 0.69 2.92
CA GLU A 39 -1.76 1.43 4.04
C GLU A 39 -1.97 0.53 5.24
N LEU A 40 -1.69 1.05 6.43
CA LEU A 40 -1.97 0.36 7.68
C LEU A 40 -3.13 1.02 8.38
N ASP A 41 -4.13 0.23 8.75
CA ASP A 41 -5.21 0.70 9.58
C ASP A 41 -4.93 0.33 11.03
N GLY A 42 -5.10 1.31 11.90
CA GLY A 42 -5.10 1.07 13.33
C GLY A 42 -6.40 0.39 13.73
N ASP A 43 -6.84 0.61 14.97
CA ASP A 43 -8.09 0.05 15.44
C ASP A 43 -9.23 0.50 14.55
N SER A 44 -9.85 -0.48 13.90
CA SER A 44 -10.85 -0.23 12.88
C SER A 44 -12.17 0.21 13.48
N HIS A 45 -12.36 1.51 13.59
CA HIS A 45 -13.68 2.06 13.76
C HIS A 45 -14.16 2.51 12.39
N TYR A 46 -14.76 1.57 11.68
CA TYR A 46 -15.37 1.92 10.41
C TYR A 46 -16.70 2.61 10.68
N SER A 47 -16.67 3.92 10.75
CA SER A 47 -17.90 4.69 10.59
C SER A 47 -18.18 4.74 9.09
N ALA A 48 -19.45 4.94 8.73
CA ALA A 48 -19.84 5.08 7.32
C ALA A 48 -19.05 6.21 6.63
N ASP A 49 -18.78 7.28 7.36
CA ASP A 49 -18.04 8.43 6.85
C ASP A 49 -16.60 8.07 6.53
N GLY A 50 -15.95 7.26 7.37
CA GLY A 50 -14.59 6.81 7.13
C GLY A 50 -14.48 5.95 5.89
N TYR A 51 -15.47 5.08 5.65
CA TYR A 51 -15.50 4.24 4.47
C TYR A 51 -15.60 5.06 3.19
N GLU A 52 -16.48 6.06 3.17
CA GLU A 52 -16.61 6.93 2.00
C GLU A 52 -15.34 7.72 1.71
N HIS A 53 -14.69 8.24 2.73
CA HIS A 53 -13.43 8.96 2.58
C HIS A 53 -12.36 8.05 1.97
N ASP A 54 -12.27 6.82 2.45
CA ASP A 54 -11.30 5.87 1.95
C ASP A 54 -11.55 5.52 0.49
N GLN A 55 -12.80 5.35 0.10
CA GLN A 55 -13.14 5.06 -1.28
C GLN A 55 -12.80 6.23 -2.22
N LYS A 56 -13.12 7.45 -1.82
CA LYS A 56 -12.78 8.64 -2.60
C LYS A 56 -11.27 8.77 -2.78
N ARG A 57 -10.54 8.53 -1.71
CA ARG A 57 -9.08 8.57 -1.74
C ARG A 57 -8.51 7.54 -2.70
N ASN A 58 -8.96 6.28 -2.58
CA ASN A 58 -8.48 5.20 -3.41
C ASN A 58 -8.84 5.43 -4.89
N THR A 59 -10.05 5.91 -5.15
CA THR A 59 -10.47 6.25 -6.50
C THR A 59 -9.60 7.35 -7.10
N TYR A 60 -9.36 8.40 -6.34
CA TYR A 60 -8.49 9.49 -6.78
C TYR A 60 -7.09 8.98 -7.12
N LEU A 61 -6.51 8.18 -6.23
CA LEU A 61 -5.16 7.66 -6.44
C LEU A 61 -5.09 6.78 -7.68
N TYR A 62 -6.10 5.98 -7.90
CA TYR A 62 -6.12 5.09 -9.07
C TYR A 62 -6.36 5.86 -10.37
N GLU A 63 -7.37 6.74 -10.41
CA GLU A 63 -7.75 7.43 -11.64
C GLU A 63 -6.77 8.51 -12.05
N GLU A 64 -6.25 9.27 -11.08
CA GLU A 64 -5.35 10.39 -11.38
C GLU A 64 -3.89 9.98 -11.45
N HIS A 65 -3.48 8.94 -10.74
CA HIS A 65 -2.08 8.55 -10.62
C HIS A 65 -1.79 7.10 -10.95
N GLY A 66 -2.81 6.30 -11.24
CA GLY A 66 -2.60 4.89 -11.54
C GLY A 66 -2.12 4.05 -10.37
N ILE A 67 -2.40 4.49 -9.14
CA ILE A 67 -1.88 3.84 -7.93
C ILE A 67 -2.84 2.76 -7.45
N THR A 68 -2.31 1.56 -7.24
CA THR A 68 -3.05 0.46 -6.62
C THR A 68 -2.79 0.48 -5.13
N THR A 69 -3.84 0.49 -4.32
CA THR A 69 -3.74 0.55 -2.87
C THR A 69 -4.02 -0.81 -2.25
N LEU A 70 -3.09 -1.26 -1.39
CA LEU A 70 -3.27 -2.43 -0.54
C LEU A 70 -3.45 -1.96 0.89
N ARG A 71 -4.46 -2.46 1.56
CA ARG A 71 -4.77 -2.04 2.93
C ARG A 71 -4.77 -3.25 3.86
N TYR A 72 -4.04 -3.11 4.98
CA TYR A 72 -3.93 -4.15 5.99
C TYR A 72 -4.19 -3.60 7.38
N GLU A 73 -4.74 -4.41 8.26
CA GLU A 73 -4.88 -4.06 9.66
C GLU A 73 -3.59 -4.40 10.40
N ASN A 74 -3.25 -3.61 11.42
CA ASN A 74 -2.05 -3.84 12.21
C ASN A 74 -2.00 -5.25 12.79
N LYS A 75 -3.13 -5.77 13.26
CA LYS A 75 -3.19 -7.11 13.82
C LYS A 75 -2.83 -8.19 12.80
N ASP A 76 -3.19 -7.98 11.55
CA ASP A 76 -2.89 -8.95 10.49
C ASP A 76 -1.41 -8.93 10.13
N VAL A 77 -0.78 -7.76 10.17
CA VAL A 77 0.66 -7.65 9.96
C VAL A 77 1.42 -8.42 11.05
N PHE A 78 0.90 -8.40 12.28
CA PHE A 78 1.48 -9.15 13.38
C PHE A 78 1.32 -10.65 13.23
N LYS A 79 0.10 -11.07 12.83
CA LYS A 79 -0.25 -12.51 12.80
C LYS A 79 0.20 -13.19 11.51
N PHE A 80 0.15 -12.50 10.39
CA PHE A 80 0.38 -13.11 9.09
C PHE A 80 1.37 -12.31 8.23
N PRO A 81 2.57 -12.01 8.77
CA PRO A 81 3.53 -11.18 8.02
C PRO A 81 3.97 -11.84 6.72
N GLU A 82 4.14 -13.15 6.72
CA GLU A 82 4.60 -13.86 5.52
C GLU A 82 3.56 -13.85 4.41
N ALA A 83 2.29 -14.01 4.76
CA ALA A 83 1.21 -13.96 3.78
C ALA A 83 1.10 -12.57 3.15
N ILE A 84 1.26 -11.53 3.96
CA ILE A 84 1.22 -10.15 3.48
C ILE A 84 2.40 -9.86 2.57
N CYS A 85 3.61 -10.29 2.94
CA CYS A 85 4.79 -10.16 2.09
C CYS A 85 4.58 -10.84 0.74
N LYS A 86 4.00 -12.03 0.76
CA LYS A 86 3.74 -12.77 -0.47
C LYS A 86 2.77 -12.02 -1.37
N GLN A 87 1.70 -11.46 -0.82
CA GLN A 87 0.75 -10.69 -1.60
C GLN A 87 1.39 -9.47 -2.24
N ILE A 88 2.18 -8.74 -1.48
CA ILE A 88 2.86 -7.55 -1.99
C ILE A 88 3.84 -7.93 -3.11
N CYS A 89 4.62 -8.98 -2.90
CA CYS A 89 5.57 -9.45 -3.91
C CYS A 89 4.87 -9.92 -5.19
N GLU A 90 3.75 -10.60 -5.05
CA GLU A 90 2.98 -11.03 -6.23
C GLU A 90 2.45 -9.85 -7.02
N LEU A 91 1.97 -8.81 -6.33
CA LEU A 91 1.53 -7.59 -7.01
C LEU A 91 2.69 -6.89 -7.72
N ILE A 92 3.84 -6.83 -7.08
CA ILE A 92 5.04 -6.23 -7.68
C ILE A 92 5.42 -6.97 -8.96
N LYS A 93 5.39 -8.29 -8.92
CA LYS A 93 5.70 -9.10 -10.11
C LYS A 93 4.71 -8.86 -11.24
N ALA A 94 3.42 -8.78 -10.90
CA ALA A 94 2.39 -8.49 -11.90
C ALA A 94 2.59 -7.12 -12.53
N LYS A 95 2.89 -6.10 -11.73
CA LYS A 95 3.15 -4.76 -12.24
C LYS A 95 4.41 -4.71 -13.09
N ARG A 96 5.44 -5.46 -12.70
CA ARG A 96 6.67 -5.53 -13.46
C ARG A 96 6.42 -6.11 -14.86
N GLU A 97 5.59 -7.11 -14.96
CA GLU A 97 5.23 -7.70 -16.25
C GLU A 97 4.42 -6.74 -17.12
N GLU A 98 3.53 -5.96 -16.51
CA GLU A 98 2.76 -4.94 -17.23
C GLU A 98 3.65 -3.85 -17.82
N CYS A 99 4.79 -3.56 -17.19
CA CYS A 99 5.70 -2.50 -17.61
C CYS A 99 6.64 -2.93 -18.73
N LYS A 100 6.56 -4.15 -19.17
CA LYS A 100 7.35 -4.59 -20.33
C LYS A 100 6.63 -4.21 -21.64
#